data_b9310d029f30cbbf266a86aa10fdf929
#
_entry.id   b9310d029f30cbbf266a86aa10fdf929
#
_cell.length_a   1.000
_cell.length_b   1.000
_cell.length_c   1.000
_cell.angle_alpha   90.00
_cell.angle_beta   90.00
_cell.angle_gamma   90.00
#
_symmetry.space_group_name_H-M   'P 1'
#
loop_
_entity.id
_entity.type
_entity.pdbx_description
1 polymer ?
#
loop_
_entity_poly.entity_id
_entity_poly.type
_entity_poly.pdbx_seq_one_letter_code
_entity_poly.pdbx_strand_id
1 'polypeptide(L)'
;MDGFVTFLPESMLDNQCLVRPLITSFRLFNVSVSSGEEYNGRVLFDKALSYSDGVSLDYDENFVTLEFSGLNFPNPSQTSFRYLLDGLDKEWTETLFESGQGRVTYNNLPPGEYIFRVSAAGNDRVWGPEAEFAITIHPPFWDTVFARILYAILCCLAIVGIIYVVNRRNHQRMIRMQQEEALKQKEELDQMKFRFFTNISHELRTPLTLIITPLDMMIRRVADETMKKQLNTIYKNAQNLLSLVNQLLDFRKLEMKGERLNLMNGDMEEFIVSACNNFMPMAVENHLNFVNQTLHRPVYMFFDRDKVHKIVNNLLSNAFKFTPEGGTVNLFFSTEEIEQRMYVKIEVSDTGIGISESDLPYIFDRFYQVGKQADEKLGSGIGLHLVREYVTIHEGKVKVESQVDRGSTFIVWIPMGLKLEEEAMSEVTEEIVAG
;
A
#
# COMPACT_ATOMS: atom_id res chain seq x y z
N MET A 1 -48.88 107.89 -12.95
CA MET A 1 -47.82 108.66 -12.16
C MET A 1 -46.69 107.72 -11.90
N ASP A 2 -45.70 107.82 -12.76
CA ASP A 2 -44.49 107.02 -12.64
C ASP A 2 -43.57 107.73 -11.64
N GLY A 3 -43.50 107.20 -10.45
CA GLY A 3 -42.61 107.74 -9.39
C GLY A 3 -41.20 107.17 -9.53
N PHE A 4 -40.22 108.07 -9.64
CA PHE A 4 -38.82 107.69 -9.59
C PHE A 4 -38.40 107.55 -8.12
N VAL A 5 -37.83 106.39 -7.83
CA VAL A 5 -37.17 106.16 -6.53
C VAL A 5 -35.70 106.57 -6.67
N THR A 6 -35.31 107.63 -6.03
CA THR A 6 -33.90 108.01 -5.94
C THR A 6 -33.30 107.48 -4.63
N PHE A 7 -32.17 106.82 -4.70
CA PHE A 7 -31.45 106.43 -3.50
C PHE A 7 -30.01 107.01 -3.57
N LEU A 8 -29.47 107.23 -2.44
CA LEU A 8 -28.07 107.65 -2.28
C LEU A 8 -27.21 106.38 -2.25
N PRO A 9 -26.25 106.23 -3.17
CA PRO A 9 -25.39 105.06 -3.18
C PRO A 9 -24.65 104.78 -1.88
N GLU A 10 -24.31 105.87 -1.14
CA GLU A 10 -23.62 105.86 0.15
C GLU A 10 -24.48 105.38 1.35
N SER A 11 -25.78 105.23 1.13
CA SER A 11 -26.73 104.72 2.15
C SER A 11 -27.06 103.26 2.00
N MET A 12 -26.49 102.62 1.00
CA MET A 12 -26.60 101.19 0.89
C MET A 12 -25.68 100.51 1.92
N LEU A 13 -26.31 100.01 2.95
CA LEU A 13 -25.62 99.17 3.90
C LEU A 13 -25.41 97.83 3.26
N ASP A 14 -24.14 97.40 3.17
CA ASP A 14 -23.82 96.05 2.79
C ASP A 14 -24.55 95.08 3.74
N ASN A 15 -25.19 94.07 3.12
CA ASN A 15 -25.89 93.04 3.90
C ASN A 15 -24.84 92.17 4.61
N GLN A 16 -24.57 92.42 5.87
CA GLN A 16 -23.64 91.69 6.67
C GLN A 16 -24.16 90.29 7.11
N CYS A 17 -25.36 89.90 6.66
CA CYS A 17 -25.96 88.65 7.04
C CYS A 17 -25.38 87.48 6.17
N LEU A 18 -24.34 86.83 6.66
CA LEU A 18 -23.77 85.64 6.03
C LEU A 18 -24.81 84.50 6.02
N VAL A 19 -25.05 83.95 4.86
CA VAL A 19 -25.96 82.77 4.67
C VAL A 19 -25.32 81.57 5.28
N ARG A 20 -26.00 80.95 6.25
CA ARG A 20 -25.56 79.70 6.87
C ARG A 20 -26.30 78.54 6.22
N PRO A 21 -25.59 77.59 5.57
CA PRO A 21 -26.22 76.40 5.07
C PRO A 21 -26.53 75.45 6.23
N LEU A 22 -27.64 74.69 6.07
CA LEU A 22 -28.06 73.67 7.00
C LEU A 22 -28.34 72.40 6.21
N ILE A 23 -27.83 71.25 6.64
CA ILE A 23 -28.15 69.95 6.08
C ILE A 23 -29.53 69.54 6.61
N THR A 24 -30.48 69.40 5.71
CA THR A 24 -31.91 69.27 6.05
C THR A 24 -32.41 67.81 5.94
N SER A 25 -31.82 66.99 5.06
CA SER A 25 -32.23 65.60 4.87
C SER A 25 -31.04 64.73 4.47
N PHE A 26 -31.04 63.55 5.00
CA PHE A 26 -30.13 62.47 4.62
C PHE A 26 -30.94 61.32 4.10
N ARG A 27 -30.54 60.77 2.95
CA ARG A 27 -31.20 59.61 2.35
C ARG A 27 -30.20 58.52 1.98
N LEU A 28 -30.55 57.29 2.31
CA LEU A 28 -29.89 56.06 1.82
C LEU A 28 -30.77 55.40 0.80
N PHE A 29 -30.21 55.08 -0.37
CA PHE A 29 -30.95 54.49 -1.47
C PHE A 29 -32.31 55.17 -1.76
N ASN A 30 -32.31 56.52 -1.75
CA ASN A 30 -33.49 57.37 -1.90
C ASN A 30 -34.55 57.28 -0.77
N VAL A 31 -34.32 56.47 0.26
CA VAL A 31 -35.18 56.44 1.45
C VAL A 31 -34.69 57.47 2.46
N SER A 32 -35.58 58.35 2.89
CA SER A 32 -35.24 59.36 3.92
C SER A 32 -35.05 58.70 5.26
N VAL A 33 -33.96 59.02 5.95
CA VAL A 33 -33.66 58.49 7.27
C VAL A 33 -33.81 59.63 8.29
N SER A 34 -34.77 59.45 9.20
CA SER A 34 -35.07 60.41 10.23
C SER A 34 -34.45 60.08 11.58
N SER A 35 -34.30 61.07 12.47
CA SER A 35 -33.79 60.78 13.82
C SER A 35 -34.72 59.89 14.62
N GLY A 36 -34.15 58.86 15.28
CA GLY A 36 -34.88 57.84 16.04
C GLY A 36 -35.57 56.77 15.21
N GLU A 37 -35.45 56.82 13.87
CA GLU A 37 -36.02 55.84 12.94
C GLU A 37 -35.03 54.70 12.69
N GLU A 38 -35.53 53.46 12.74
CA GLU A 38 -34.70 52.28 12.44
C GLU A 38 -34.52 52.07 10.94
N TYR A 39 -33.30 51.99 10.50
CA TYR A 39 -32.95 51.56 9.14
C TYR A 39 -32.09 50.31 9.22
N ASN A 40 -32.54 49.22 8.58
CA ASN A 40 -31.87 47.92 8.62
C ASN A 40 -31.57 47.38 10.03
N GLY A 41 -32.51 47.66 11.01
CA GLY A 41 -32.37 47.17 12.39
C GLY A 41 -31.42 47.96 13.28
N ARG A 42 -31.02 49.18 12.84
CA ARG A 42 -30.21 50.08 13.63
C ARG A 42 -30.68 51.55 13.47
N VAL A 43 -30.53 52.34 14.51
CA VAL A 43 -30.79 53.78 14.48
C VAL A 43 -29.51 54.45 13.98
N LEU A 44 -29.60 55.14 12.82
CA LEU A 44 -28.45 55.89 12.26
C LEU A 44 -28.23 57.24 12.90
N PHE A 45 -29.29 57.86 13.37
CA PHE A 45 -29.24 59.23 14.02
C PHE A 45 -29.98 59.22 15.34
N ASP A 46 -29.23 59.37 16.41
CA ASP A 46 -29.83 59.58 17.77
C ASP A 46 -30.42 61.00 17.99
N LYS A 47 -29.93 61.98 17.21
CA LYS A 47 -30.33 63.39 17.28
C LYS A 47 -30.80 63.83 15.91
N ALA A 48 -31.50 64.98 15.89
CA ALA A 48 -31.87 65.62 14.61
C ALA A 48 -30.60 65.80 13.73
N LEU A 49 -30.72 65.60 12.41
CA LEU A 49 -29.62 65.69 11.47
C LEU A 49 -28.77 66.96 11.57
N SER A 50 -29.43 68.07 11.84
CA SER A 50 -28.78 69.39 12.05
C SER A 50 -27.90 69.50 13.30
N TYR A 51 -27.97 68.51 14.19
CA TYR A 51 -27.15 68.41 15.43
C TYR A 51 -26.30 67.09 15.42
N SER A 52 -26.28 66.37 14.32
CA SER A 52 -25.48 65.24 14.17
C SER A 52 -24.19 65.57 13.43
N ASP A 53 -23.05 65.15 13.96
CA ASP A 53 -21.72 65.42 13.38
C ASP A 53 -21.43 64.53 12.18
N GLY A 54 -22.14 63.38 12.03
CA GLY A 54 -21.92 62.42 10.95
C GLY A 54 -22.75 61.17 11.08
N VAL A 55 -22.49 60.21 10.17
CA VAL A 55 -23.16 58.92 10.09
C VAL A 55 -22.12 57.80 9.82
N SER A 56 -22.35 56.66 10.44
CA SER A 56 -21.57 55.42 10.20
C SER A 56 -22.40 54.43 9.42
N LEU A 57 -21.88 53.99 8.27
CA LEU A 57 -22.54 53.17 7.28
C LEU A 57 -21.79 51.87 7.08
N ASP A 58 -22.50 50.82 6.69
CA ASP A 58 -21.90 49.58 6.29
C ASP A 58 -21.45 49.62 4.81
N TYR A 59 -20.60 48.72 4.40
CA TYR A 59 -20.01 48.65 3.02
C TYR A 59 -21.04 48.62 1.90
N ASP A 60 -22.22 48.10 2.16
CA ASP A 60 -23.33 47.98 1.20
C ASP A 60 -24.26 49.20 1.21
N GLU A 61 -24.10 50.12 2.18
CA GLU A 61 -24.85 51.37 2.32
C GLU A 61 -24.13 52.53 1.64
N ASN A 62 -23.77 52.38 0.38
CA ASN A 62 -22.85 53.26 -0.34
C ASN A 62 -23.52 54.26 -1.32
N PHE A 63 -24.86 54.37 -1.26
CA PHE A 63 -25.63 55.30 -2.07
C PHE A 63 -26.26 56.37 -1.16
N VAL A 64 -25.63 57.53 -1.10
CA VAL A 64 -25.97 58.59 -0.15
C VAL A 64 -26.48 59.83 -0.89
N THR A 65 -27.60 60.39 -0.44
CA THR A 65 -28.10 61.69 -0.89
C THR A 65 -28.21 62.65 0.28
N LEU A 66 -27.62 63.81 0.12
CA LEU A 66 -27.67 64.90 1.09
C LEU A 66 -28.52 66.03 0.52
N GLU A 67 -29.48 66.58 1.33
CA GLU A 67 -30.23 67.77 1.01
C GLU A 67 -29.84 68.85 1.99
N PHE A 68 -29.66 70.05 1.50
CA PHE A 68 -29.26 71.22 2.29
C PHE A 68 -30.00 72.46 1.85
N SER A 69 -30.13 73.43 2.76
CA SER A 69 -30.79 74.70 2.51
C SER A 69 -29.97 75.90 3.07
N GLY A 70 -29.95 77.02 2.35
CA GLY A 70 -29.21 78.23 2.74
C GLY A 70 -29.92 79.16 3.74
N LEU A 71 -31.16 78.84 4.17
CA LEU A 71 -31.96 79.65 5.08
C LEU A 71 -32.00 81.13 4.66
N ASN A 72 -31.90 81.46 3.36
CA ASN A 72 -31.97 82.77 2.82
C ASN A 72 -33.44 83.15 2.57
N PHE A 73 -34.17 83.53 3.58
CA PHE A 73 -35.61 83.83 3.53
C PHE A 73 -35.99 85.01 2.62
N PRO A 74 -35.18 86.08 2.49
CA PRO A 74 -35.55 87.24 1.61
C PRO A 74 -35.52 86.88 0.12
N ASN A 75 -34.54 86.07 -0.36
CA ASN A 75 -34.38 85.70 -1.75
C ASN A 75 -33.87 84.30 -1.89
N PRO A 76 -34.67 83.25 -1.66
CA PRO A 76 -34.24 81.85 -1.72
C PRO A 76 -33.68 81.44 -3.10
N SER A 77 -34.26 81.95 -4.18
CA SER A 77 -33.91 81.62 -5.55
C SER A 77 -32.56 82.15 -6.06
N GLN A 78 -31.95 83.07 -5.25
CA GLN A 78 -30.66 83.65 -5.59
C GLN A 78 -29.54 83.19 -4.64
N THR A 79 -29.73 82.05 -3.98
CA THR A 79 -28.72 81.40 -3.13
C THR A 79 -27.84 80.48 -3.92
N SER A 80 -26.57 80.82 -4.01
CA SER A 80 -25.53 79.93 -4.61
C SER A 80 -24.98 79.01 -3.55
N PHE A 81 -24.71 77.82 -3.88
CA PHE A 81 -24.09 76.80 -3.03
C PHE A 81 -22.78 76.33 -3.65
N ARG A 82 -21.78 76.09 -2.83
CA ARG A 82 -20.64 75.31 -3.13
C ARG A 82 -20.55 74.12 -2.18
N TYR A 83 -20.26 72.95 -2.68
CA TYR A 83 -20.13 71.75 -1.86
C TYR A 83 -18.96 70.91 -2.34
N LEU A 84 -18.44 70.05 -1.46
CA LEU A 84 -17.31 69.16 -1.66
C LEU A 84 -17.51 67.98 -0.73
N LEU A 85 -17.27 66.79 -1.23
CA LEU A 85 -17.08 65.57 -0.40
C LEU A 85 -15.57 65.36 -0.27
N ASP A 86 -15.00 65.81 0.84
CA ASP A 86 -13.58 65.61 1.13
C ASP A 86 -13.31 64.10 1.27
N GLY A 87 -12.25 63.62 0.62
CA GLY A 87 -11.96 62.19 0.45
C GLY A 87 -12.38 61.62 -0.91
N LEU A 88 -13.28 62.29 -1.66
CA LEU A 88 -13.71 61.87 -3.02
C LEU A 88 -13.48 63.00 -4.05
N ASP A 89 -14.02 64.18 -3.79
CA ASP A 89 -13.96 65.32 -4.70
C ASP A 89 -12.63 66.06 -4.56
N LYS A 90 -12.06 66.52 -5.69
CA LYS A 90 -10.78 67.30 -5.68
C LYS A 90 -11.01 68.81 -5.61
N GLU A 91 -12.16 69.27 -6.05
CA GLU A 91 -12.48 70.68 -6.16
C GLU A 91 -13.91 70.93 -5.73
N TRP A 92 -14.17 72.15 -5.31
CA TRP A 92 -15.52 72.58 -4.97
C TRP A 92 -16.42 72.65 -6.18
N THR A 93 -17.63 72.10 -6.07
CA THR A 93 -18.69 72.19 -7.08
C THR A 93 -19.60 73.41 -6.70
N GLU A 94 -19.67 74.38 -7.59
CA GLU A 94 -20.57 75.54 -7.40
C GLU A 94 -21.84 75.37 -8.24
N THR A 95 -23.00 75.53 -7.63
CA THR A 95 -24.31 75.42 -8.28
C THR A 95 -25.35 76.37 -7.69
N LEU A 96 -26.20 76.88 -8.56
CA LEU A 96 -27.37 77.67 -8.15
C LEU A 96 -28.60 76.77 -8.18
N PHE A 97 -29.32 76.70 -7.05
CA PHE A 97 -30.58 75.95 -6.98
C PHE A 97 -31.75 76.94 -6.87
N GLU A 98 -32.63 76.93 -7.89
CA GLU A 98 -33.77 77.87 -7.98
C GLU A 98 -34.71 77.79 -6.78
N SER A 99 -34.77 76.62 -6.13
CA SER A 99 -35.61 76.41 -4.94
C SER A 99 -35.02 76.92 -3.64
N GLY A 100 -33.76 77.37 -3.65
CA GLY A 100 -33.00 77.68 -2.43
C GLY A 100 -32.64 76.45 -1.56
N GLN A 101 -32.85 75.26 -2.14
CA GLN A 101 -32.49 73.93 -1.57
C GLN A 101 -31.67 73.21 -2.53
N GLY A 102 -30.51 72.68 -2.07
CA GLY A 102 -29.61 71.82 -2.86
C GLY A 102 -29.81 70.39 -2.51
N ARG A 103 -29.57 69.55 -3.52
CA ARG A 103 -29.53 68.06 -3.40
C ARG A 103 -28.33 67.54 -4.15
N VAL A 104 -27.54 66.70 -3.47
CA VAL A 104 -26.40 66.01 -4.08
C VAL A 104 -26.45 64.52 -3.76
N THR A 105 -26.12 63.68 -4.74
CA THR A 105 -26.16 62.24 -4.62
C THR A 105 -24.80 61.71 -4.95
N TYR A 106 -24.27 60.92 -4.06
CA TYR A 106 -23.03 60.14 -4.25
C TYR A 106 -23.35 58.67 -4.37
N ASN A 107 -22.91 58.09 -5.49
CA ASN A 107 -23.19 56.68 -5.82
C ASN A 107 -21.93 55.85 -5.61
N ASN A 108 -22.08 54.68 -5.02
CA ASN A 108 -21.03 53.67 -4.90
C ASN A 108 -19.77 54.24 -4.20
N LEU A 109 -19.97 54.88 -3.07
CA LEU A 109 -18.87 55.35 -2.23
C LEU A 109 -18.04 54.16 -1.70
N PRO A 110 -16.74 54.10 -1.97
CA PRO A 110 -15.88 53.05 -1.41
C PRO A 110 -15.77 53.14 0.11
N PRO A 111 -15.42 52.05 0.82
CA PRO A 111 -15.11 52.13 2.24
C PRO A 111 -14.05 53.20 2.55
N GLY A 112 -14.34 54.05 3.50
CA GLY A 112 -13.48 55.18 3.85
C GLY A 112 -14.16 56.21 4.76
N GLU A 113 -13.44 57.24 5.09
CA GLU A 113 -13.92 58.38 5.86
C GLU A 113 -14.04 59.58 4.93
N TYR A 114 -15.22 60.20 4.91
CA TYR A 114 -15.56 61.33 4.06
C TYR A 114 -16.13 62.47 4.92
N ILE A 115 -15.86 63.73 4.53
CA ILE A 115 -16.47 64.92 5.16
C ILE A 115 -17.18 65.71 4.07
N PHE A 116 -18.51 65.71 4.12
CA PHE A 116 -19.30 66.57 3.25
C PHE A 116 -19.26 68.01 3.82
N ARG A 117 -18.77 68.94 2.97
CA ARG A 117 -18.73 70.36 3.27
C ARG A 117 -19.63 71.14 2.34
N VAL A 118 -20.43 72.04 2.88
CA VAL A 118 -21.30 72.91 2.07
C VAL A 118 -21.22 74.31 2.60
N SER A 119 -21.12 75.30 1.73
CA SER A 119 -21.17 76.70 2.01
C SER A 119 -22.20 77.37 1.11
N ALA A 120 -22.88 78.40 1.58
CA ALA A 120 -23.91 79.15 0.84
C ALA A 120 -23.53 80.65 0.74
N ALA A 121 -23.85 81.25 -0.40
CA ALA A 121 -23.69 82.69 -0.64
C ALA A 121 -25.02 83.31 -1.08
N GLY A 122 -25.32 84.50 -0.60
CA GLY A 122 -26.45 85.31 -1.06
C GLY A 122 -26.15 86.05 -2.35
N ASN A 123 -26.95 87.01 -2.65
CA ASN A 123 -26.80 87.87 -3.85
C ASN A 123 -25.44 88.58 -3.93
N ASP A 124 -24.81 88.81 -2.76
CA ASP A 124 -23.52 89.50 -2.68
C ASP A 124 -22.34 88.66 -2.99
N ARG A 125 -22.60 87.35 -3.32
CA ARG A 125 -21.59 86.31 -3.57
C ARG A 125 -20.52 86.13 -2.49
N VAL A 126 -20.85 86.59 -1.25
CA VAL A 126 -19.98 86.34 -0.11
C VAL A 126 -20.32 84.97 0.50
N TRP A 127 -19.31 84.09 0.53
CA TRP A 127 -19.49 82.79 1.08
C TRP A 127 -19.61 82.83 2.62
N GLY A 128 -20.65 82.18 3.09
CA GLY A 128 -20.90 82.03 4.54
C GLY A 128 -20.05 80.88 5.14
N PRO A 129 -20.23 80.67 6.42
CA PRO A 129 -19.54 79.57 7.13
C PRO A 129 -19.91 78.23 6.50
N GLU A 130 -18.99 77.25 6.56
CA GLU A 130 -19.19 75.88 6.06
C GLU A 130 -20.00 75.07 7.08
N ALA A 131 -20.90 74.23 6.60
CA ALA A 131 -21.52 73.21 7.39
C ALA A 131 -20.83 71.89 6.97
N GLU A 132 -20.40 71.10 7.96
CA GLU A 132 -19.67 69.82 7.78
C GLU A 132 -20.52 68.67 8.27
N PHE A 133 -20.39 67.52 7.58
CA PHE A 133 -21.07 66.31 7.97
C PHE A 133 -20.17 65.09 7.60
N ALA A 134 -19.77 64.30 8.61
CA ALA A 134 -18.89 63.15 8.44
C ALA A 134 -19.68 61.92 7.96
N ILE A 135 -19.12 61.20 7.00
CA ILE A 135 -19.67 59.92 6.49
C ILE A 135 -18.57 58.92 6.56
N THR A 136 -18.74 57.89 7.40
CA THR A 136 -17.79 56.78 7.53
C THR A 136 -18.42 55.51 6.97
N ILE A 137 -17.77 54.90 5.96
CA ILE A 137 -18.21 53.61 5.38
C ILE A 137 -17.22 52.55 5.79
N HIS A 138 -17.69 51.53 6.55
CA HIS A 138 -16.88 50.43 7.03
C HIS A 138 -16.57 49.43 5.93
N PRO A 139 -15.35 48.88 5.87
CA PRO A 139 -15.04 47.81 4.94
C PRO A 139 -15.77 46.52 5.32
N PRO A 140 -16.07 45.63 4.35
CA PRO A 140 -16.67 44.32 4.62
C PRO A 140 -15.72 43.47 5.48
N PHE A 141 -16.30 42.55 6.29
CA PHE A 141 -15.53 41.76 7.25
C PHE A 141 -14.44 40.90 6.59
N TRP A 142 -14.68 40.46 5.34
CA TRP A 142 -13.72 39.64 4.60
C TRP A 142 -12.55 40.40 3.99
N ASP A 143 -12.62 41.74 3.97
CA ASP A 143 -11.54 42.61 3.48
C ASP A 143 -10.82 43.35 4.63
N THR A 144 -11.10 43.00 5.85
CA THR A 144 -10.41 43.53 7.01
C THR A 144 -8.98 43.00 7.11
N VAL A 145 -8.10 43.73 7.80
CA VAL A 145 -6.71 43.30 8.04
C VAL A 145 -6.66 41.93 8.72
N PHE A 146 -7.57 41.65 9.64
CA PHE A 146 -7.67 40.33 10.30
C PHE A 146 -8.03 39.22 9.34
N ALA A 147 -8.98 39.43 8.42
CA ALA A 147 -9.37 38.46 7.42
C ALA A 147 -8.18 38.13 6.48
N ARG A 148 -7.43 39.14 6.03
CA ARG A 148 -6.25 38.94 5.17
C ARG A 148 -5.16 38.15 5.88
N ILE A 149 -4.89 38.42 7.18
CA ILE A 149 -3.94 37.63 7.99
C ILE A 149 -4.44 36.19 8.11
N LEU A 150 -5.71 35.95 8.37
CA LEU A 150 -6.30 34.63 8.48
C LEU A 150 -6.12 33.82 7.16
N TYR A 151 -6.40 34.49 6.03
CA TYR A 151 -6.19 33.83 4.72
C TYR A 151 -4.73 33.48 4.48
N ALA A 152 -3.80 34.34 4.86
CA ALA A 152 -2.36 34.03 4.75
C ALA A 152 -1.97 32.83 5.61
N ILE A 153 -2.48 32.73 6.84
CA ILE A 153 -2.23 31.60 7.74
C ILE A 153 -2.80 30.31 7.14
N LEU A 154 -4.05 30.33 6.66
CA LEU A 154 -4.68 29.17 6.04
C LEU A 154 -3.92 28.69 4.80
N CYS A 155 -3.46 29.62 3.97
CA CYS A 155 -2.65 29.32 2.79
C CYS A 155 -1.32 28.65 3.19
N CYS A 156 -0.63 29.17 4.20
CA CYS A 156 0.60 28.55 4.72
C CYS A 156 0.36 27.16 5.27
N LEU A 157 -0.70 26.94 6.04
CA LEU A 157 -1.07 25.60 6.55
C LEU A 157 -1.38 24.62 5.43
N ALA A 158 -2.08 25.07 4.39
CA ALA A 158 -2.36 24.25 3.22
C ALA A 158 -1.06 23.81 2.48
N ILE A 159 -0.13 24.75 2.29
CA ILE A 159 1.17 24.47 1.67
C ILE A 159 1.96 23.45 2.51
N VAL A 160 2.05 23.65 3.83
CA VAL A 160 2.73 22.72 4.74
C VAL A 160 2.08 21.33 4.69
N GLY A 161 0.73 21.29 4.68
CA GLY A 161 -0.02 20.04 4.52
C GLY A 161 0.28 19.30 3.22
N ILE A 162 0.33 20.01 2.10
CA ILE A 162 0.68 19.44 0.80
C ILE A 162 2.11 18.89 0.81
N ILE A 163 3.08 19.67 1.32
CA ILE A 163 4.49 19.23 1.43
C ILE A 163 4.58 17.98 2.29
N TYR A 164 3.90 17.94 3.43
CA TYR A 164 3.88 16.76 4.31
C TYR A 164 3.33 15.51 3.61
N VAL A 165 2.19 15.64 2.90
CA VAL A 165 1.60 14.52 2.16
C VAL A 165 2.51 14.03 1.03
N VAL A 166 3.11 14.96 0.27
CA VAL A 166 4.05 14.60 -0.83
C VAL A 166 5.28 13.89 -0.27
N ASN A 167 5.90 14.41 0.78
CA ASN A 167 7.07 13.78 1.40
C ASN A 167 6.74 12.40 1.97
N ARG A 168 5.59 12.23 2.62
CA ARG A 168 5.14 10.93 3.12
C ARG A 168 4.94 9.91 2.01
N ARG A 169 4.32 10.31 0.88
CA ARG A 169 4.14 9.46 -0.30
C ARG A 169 5.48 9.07 -0.94
N ASN A 170 6.39 10.02 -1.09
CA ASN A 170 7.72 9.76 -1.65
C ASN A 170 8.52 8.80 -0.76
N HIS A 171 8.48 8.98 0.56
CA HIS A 171 9.14 8.08 1.50
C HIS A 171 8.58 6.64 1.39
N GLN A 172 7.26 6.48 1.33
CA GLN A 172 6.63 5.16 1.14
C GLN A 172 7.00 4.51 -0.20
N ARG A 173 7.10 5.31 -1.30
CA ARG A 173 7.54 4.80 -2.61
C ARG A 173 8.99 4.31 -2.55
N MET A 174 9.88 5.07 -1.93
CA MET A 174 11.29 4.67 -1.79
C MET A 174 11.45 3.36 -1.02
N ILE A 175 10.71 3.18 0.09
CA ILE A 175 10.73 1.92 0.86
C ILE A 175 10.24 0.74 0.00
N ARG A 176 9.15 0.91 -0.76
CA ARG A 176 8.64 -0.16 -1.65
C ARG A 176 9.65 -0.54 -2.72
N MET A 177 10.25 0.45 -3.40
CA MET A 177 11.27 0.20 -4.42
C MET A 177 12.47 -0.55 -3.86
N GLN A 178 12.95 -0.19 -2.65
CA GLN A 178 14.04 -0.90 -1.99
C GLN A 178 13.66 -2.35 -1.64
N GLN A 179 12.43 -2.58 -1.19
CA GLN A 179 11.94 -3.94 -0.89
C GLN A 179 11.83 -4.80 -2.17
N GLU A 180 11.30 -4.23 -3.25
CA GLU A 180 11.20 -4.91 -4.55
C GLU A 180 12.59 -5.24 -5.13
N GLU A 181 13.53 -4.31 -5.01
CA GLU A 181 14.90 -4.51 -5.48
C GLU A 181 15.63 -5.58 -4.66
N ALA A 182 15.49 -5.55 -3.33
CA ALA A 182 16.04 -6.58 -2.46
C ALA A 182 15.43 -7.98 -2.74
N LEU A 183 14.13 -8.03 -3.04
CA LEU A 183 13.46 -9.28 -3.40
C LEU A 183 14.01 -9.83 -4.74
N LYS A 184 14.14 -8.97 -5.76
CA LYS A 184 14.72 -9.36 -7.06
C LYS A 184 16.15 -9.87 -6.93
N GLN A 185 17.00 -9.16 -6.17
CA GLN A 185 18.38 -9.61 -5.93
C GLN A 185 18.42 -10.98 -5.25
N LYS A 186 17.51 -11.22 -4.29
CA LYS A 186 17.39 -12.53 -3.63
C LYS A 186 16.98 -13.62 -4.64
N GLU A 187 15.97 -13.35 -5.47
CA GLU A 187 15.51 -14.30 -6.51
C GLU A 187 16.61 -14.60 -7.52
N GLU A 188 17.34 -13.59 -8.01
CA GLU A 188 18.47 -13.76 -8.91
C GLU A 188 19.59 -14.61 -8.29
N LEU A 189 19.91 -14.34 -7.02
CA LEU A 189 20.91 -15.10 -6.28
C LEU A 189 20.48 -16.58 -6.13
N ASP A 190 19.21 -16.85 -5.81
CA ASP A 190 18.67 -18.18 -5.67
C ASP A 190 18.66 -18.92 -7.03
N GLN A 191 18.32 -18.24 -8.14
CA GLN A 191 18.42 -18.79 -9.48
C GLN A 191 19.87 -19.10 -9.89
N MET A 192 20.82 -18.20 -9.58
CA MET A 192 22.24 -18.48 -9.86
C MET A 192 22.75 -19.69 -9.09
N LYS A 193 22.40 -19.81 -7.79
CA LYS A 193 22.72 -21.00 -7.00
C LYS A 193 22.15 -22.27 -7.61
N PHE A 194 20.90 -22.23 -8.08
CA PHE A 194 20.26 -23.39 -8.71
C PHE A 194 21.00 -23.82 -10.00
N ARG A 195 21.25 -22.87 -10.90
CA ARG A 195 22.00 -23.16 -12.16
C ARG A 195 23.39 -23.74 -11.86
N PHE A 196 24.09 -23.18 -10.88
CA PHE A 196 25.40 -23.66 -10.45
C PHE A 196 25.34 -25.13 -9.98
N PHE A 197 24.42 -25.48 -9.09
CA PHE A 197 24.30 -26.84 -8.60
C PHE A 197 23.84 -27.82 -9.68
N THR A 198 22.94 -27.41 -10.57
CA THR A 198 22.48 -28.24 -11.70
C THR A 198 23.64 -28.54 -12.64
N ASN A 199 24.43 -27.52 -13.01
CA ASN A 199 25.57 -27.69 -13.89
C ASN A 199 26.65 -28.57 -13.27
N ILE A 200 27.04 -28.30 -11.99
CA ILE A 200 28.03 -29.17 -11.31
C ILE A 200 27.58 -30.61 -11.26
N SER A 201 26.33 -30.88 -11.00
CA SER A 201 25.83 -32.24 -10.91
C SER A 201 25.86 -32.97 -12.27
N HIS A 202 25.55 -32.25 -13.35
CA HIS A 202 25.73 -32.81 -14.70
C HIS A 202 27.22 -33.05 -15.01
N GLU A 203 28.09 -32.13 -14.65
CA GLU A 203 29.54 -32.25 -14.85
C GLU A 203 30.17 -33.35 -13.98
N LEU A 204 29.62 -33.65 -12.80
CA LEU A 204 30.06 -34.77 -11.97
C LEU A 204 29.48 -36.11 -12.41
N ARG A 205 28.22 -36.14 -12.91
CA ARG A 205 27.58 -37.39 -13.38
C ARG A 205 28.31 -38.01 -14.54
N THR A 206 28.73 -37.21 -15.51
CA THR A 206 29.38 -37.67 -16.74
C THR A 206 30.69 -38.47 -16.47
N PRO A 207 31.69 -37.92 -15.72
CA PRO A 207 32.91 -38.68 -15.42
C PRO A 207 32.63 -39.89 -14.55
N LEU A 208 31.69 -39.83 -13.60
CA LEU A 208 31.33 -40.98 -12.78
C LEU A 208 30.74 -42.12 -13.63
N THR A 209 29.85 -41.82 -14.57
CA THR A 209 29.29 -42.79 -15.48
C THR A 209 30.40 -43.41 -16.36
N LEU A 210 31.36 -42.58 -16.83
CA LEU A 210 32.51 -43.04 -17.59
C LEU A 210 33.48 -43.93 -16.78
N ILE A 211 33.49 -43.81 -15.44
CA ILE A 211 34.24 -44.69 -14.53
C ILE A 211 33.48 -45.98 -14.25
N ILE A 212 32.17 -45.87 -13.94
CA ILE A 212 31.32 -47.02 -13.56
C ILE A 212 31.22 -48.03 -14.68
N THR A 213 30.99 -47.58 -15.94
CA THR A 213 30.79 -48.48 -17.08
C THR A 213 31.99 -49.39 -17.38
N PRO A 214 33.24 -48.88 -17.47
CA PRO A 214 34.40 -49.78 -17.64
C PRO A 214 34.65 -50.69 -16.42
N LEU A 215 34.41 -50.21 -15.21
CA LEU A 215 34.55 -51.03 -14.01
C LEU A 215 33.62 -52.23 -14.01
N ASP A 216 32.34 -52.06 -14.40
CA ASP A 216 31.38 -53.14 -14.53
C ASP A 216 31.87 -54.19 -15.56
N MET A 217 32.38 -53.74 -16.72
CA MET A 217 32.94 -54.61 -17.72
C MET A 217 34.18 -55.38 -17.23
N MET A 218 35.07 -54.73 -16.46
CA MET A 218 36.24 -55.36 -15.89
C MET A 218 35.89 -56.42 -14.85
N ILE A 219 34.95 -56.12 -13.93
CA ILE A 219 34.45 -57.00 -12.89
C ILE A 219 33.93 -58.32 -13.52
N ARG A 220 33.22 -58.24 -14.65
CA ARG A 220 32.66 -59.40 -15.35
C ARG A 220 33.70 -60.25 -16.06
N ARG A 221 34.90 -59.70 -16.35
CA ARG A 221 35.97 -60.39 -17.11
C ARG A 221 37.12 -60.87 -16.25
N VAL A 222 37.32 -60.34 -15.07
CA VAL A 222 38.41 -60.65 -14.16
C VAL A 222 38.14 -62.03 -13.47
N ALA A 223 39.07 -62.93 -13.58
CA ALA A 223 39.04 -64.29 -12.96
C ALA A 223 39.69 -64.30 -11.56
N ASP A 224 40.57 -63.32 -11.25
CA ASP A 224 41.22 -63.20 -9.95
C ASP A 224 40.25 -62.61 -8.92
N GLU A 225 39.92 -63.37 -7.90
CA GLU A 225 39.01 -63.05 -6.85
C GLU A 225 39.51 -61.83 -5.99
N THR A 226 40.82 -61.65 -5.81
CA THR A 226 41.39 -60.50 -5.07
C THR A 226 41.20 -59.21 -5.84
N MET A 227 41.52 -59.22 -7.15
CA MET A 227 41.32 -58.08 -8.05
C MET A 227 39.83 -57.74 -8.22
N LYS A 228 38.98 -58.80 -8.32
CA LYS A 228 37.53 -58.64 -8.38
C LYS A 228 36.94 -57.93 -7.15
N LYS A 229 37.41 -58.28 -5.93
CA LYS A 229 37.05 -57.58 -4.69
C LYS A 229 37.45 -56.09 -4.72
N GLN A 230 38.68 -55.80 -5.17
CA GLN A 230 39.16 -54.43 -5.28
C GLN A 230 38.33 -53.60 -6.28
N LEU A 231 38.06 -54.16 -7.46
CA LEU A 231 37.22 -53.52 -8.48
C LEU A 231 35.80 -53.31 -7.99
N ASN A 232 35.20 -54.25 -7.28
CA ASN A 232 33.88 -54.12 -6.68
C ASN A 232 33.85 -53.00 -5.62
N THR A 233 34.91 -52.83 -4.84
CA THR A 233 35.02 -51.73 -3.88
C THR A 233 35.04 -50.37 -4.59
N ILE A 234 35.83 -50.23 -5.67
CA ILE A 234 35.88 -48.98 -6.44
C ILE A 234 34.53 -48.72 -7.11
N TYR A 235 33.88 -49.76 -7.67
CA TYR A 235 32.55 -49.65 -8.29
C TYR A 235 31.50 -49.22 -7.31
N LYS A 236 31.43 -49.83 -6.10
CA LYS A 236 30.49 -49.42 -5.03
C LYS A 236 30.72 -47.95 -4.60
N ASN A 237 31.99 -47.53 -4.46
CA ASN A 237 32.29 -46.11 -4.11
C ASN A 237 31.88 -45.15 -5.22
N ALA A 238 32.09 -45.48 -6.49
CA ALA A 238 31.67 -44.64 -7.62
C ALA A 238 30.14 -44.53 -7.70
N GLN A 239 29.42 -45.65 -7.47
CA GLN A 239 27.95 -45.62 -7.38
C GLN A 239 27.42 -44.80 -6.21
N ASN A 240 28.05 -44.95 -5.04
CA ASN A 240 27.68 -44.13 -3.86
C ASN A 240 27.85 -42.64 -4.14
N LEU A 241 28.99 -42.25 -4.78
CA LEU A 241 29.21 -40.85 -5.13
C LEU A 241 28.16 -40.34 -6.14
N LEU A 242 27.80 -41.12 -7.14
CA LEU A 242 26.74 -40.79 -8.10
C LEU A 242 25.38 -40.64 -7.40
N SER A 243 25.06 -41.51 -6.44
CA SER A 243 23.85 -41.41 -5.62
C SER A 243 23.83 -40.12 -4.79
N LEU A 244 24.94 -39.73 -4.15
CA LEU A 244 25.07 -38.49 -3.40
C LEU A 244 24.86 -37.23 -4.25
N VAL A 245 25.45 -37.23 -5.46
CA VAL A 245 25.26 -36.15 -6.43
C VAL A 245 23.77 -36.00 -6.82
N ASN A 246 23.09 -37.13 -7.09
CA ASN A 246 21.67 -37.12 -7.42
C ASN A 246 20.81 -36.67 -6.23
N GLN A 247 21.09 -37.13 -5.01
CA GLN A 247 20.39 -36.69 -3.78
C GLN A 247 20.57 -35.19 -3.53
N LEU A 248 21.77 -34.63 -3.80
CA LEU A 248 22.01 -33.18 -3.67
C LEU A 248 21.19 -32.37 -4.68
N LEU A 249 21.06 -32.88 -5.91
CA LEU A 249 20.19 -32.26 -6.92
C LEU A 249 18.73 -32.29 -6.52
N ASP A 250 18.23 -33.45 -6.09
CA ASP A 250 16.84 -33.61 -5.66
C ASP A 250 16.53 -32.67 -4.46
N PHE A 251 17.45 -32.60 -3.51
CA PHE A 251 17.34 -31.66 -2.38
C PHE A 251 17.25 -30.22 -2.86
N ARG A 252 18.07 -29.78 -3.80
CA ARG A 252 18.04 -28.42 -4.32
C ARG A 252 16.78 -28.09 -5.11
N LYS A 253 16.23 -29.04 -5.88
CA LYS A 253 14.95 -28.86 -6.56
C LYS A 253 13.81 -28.60 -5.59
N LEU A 254 13.80 -29.31 -4.46
CA LEU A 254 12.80 -29.12 -3.41
C LEU A 254 12.93 -27.79 -2.65
N GLU A 255 14.18 -27.31 -2.40
CA GLU A 255 14.39 -25.99 -1.76
C GLU A 255 13.83 -24.81 -2.57
N MET A 256 13.85 -24.92 -3.89
CA MET A 256 13.25 -23.93 -4.78
C MET A 256 11.75 -24.18 -4.86
N LYS A 257 10.98 -23.48 -4.01
CA LYS A 257 9.52 -23.54 -3.93
C LYS A 257 8.88 -23.60 -5.32
N GLY A 258 8.36 -24.75 -5.70
CA GLY A 258 7.67 -24.93 -6.97
C GLY A 258 7.77 -26.31 -7.61
N GLU A 259 8.36 -27.30 -6.94
CA GLU A 259 8.31 -28.67 -7.47
C GLU A 259 6.87 -29.20 -7.36
N ARG A 260 6.21 -29.32 -8.51
CA ARG A 260 4.85 -29.86 -8.61
C ARG A 260 4.90 -31.39 -8.71
N LEU A 261 3.82 -32.03 -8.25
CA LEU A 261 3.63 -33.45 -8.44
C LEU A 261 3.31 -33.77 -9.91
N ASN A 262 4.01 -34.72 -10.48
CA ASN A 262 3.62 -35.32 -11.75
C ASN A 262 2.71 -36.51 -11.48
N LEU A 263 1.43 -36.24 -11.22
CA LEU A 263 0.44 -37.24 -10.85
C LEU A 263 0.06 -38.09 -12.06
N MET A 264 0.24 -39.40 -11.93
CA MET A 264 -0.16 -40.38 -12.91
C MET A 264 -1.08 -41.42 -12.26
N ASN A 265 -2.15 -41.81 -12.94
CA ASN A 265 -2.99 -42.89 -12.48
C ASN A 265 -2.24 -44.21 -12.62
N GLY A 266 -2.31 -45.05 -11.60
CA GLY A 266 -1.64 -46.35 -11.63
C GLY A 266 -2.00 -47.24 -10.45
N ASP A 267 -1.63 -48.51 -10.57
CA ASP A 267 -1.73 -49.45 -9.47
C ASP A 267 -0.54 -49.29 -8.53
N MET A 268 -0.83 -48.73 -7.34
CA MET A 268 0.19 -48.46 -6.30
C MET A 268 0.73 -49.79 -5.74
N GLU A 269 -0.09 -50.86 -5.64
CA GLU A 269 0.39 -52.15 -5.15
C GLU A 269 1.41 -52.77 -6.09
N GLU A 270 1.10 -52.88 -7.37
CA GLU A 270 2.03 -53.38 -8.39
C GLU A 270 3.35 -52.60 -8.37
N PHE A 271 3.23 -51.27 -8.22
CA PHE A 271 4.38 -50.37 -8.14
C PHE A 271 5.27 -50.65 -6.93
N ILE A 272 4.69 -50.82 -5.75
CA ILE A 272 5.41 -51.15 -4.50
C ILE A 272 6.05 -52.51 -4.59
N VAL A 273 5.33 -53.55 -5.09
CA VAL A 273 5.87 -54.89 -5.31
C VAL A 273 7.09 -54.88 -6.25
N SER A 274 6.98 -54.11 -7.35
CA SER A 274 8.10 -53.92 -8.27
C SER A 274 9.31 -53.28 -7.61
N ALA A 275 9.11 -52.24 -6.79
CA ALA A 275 10.18 -51.60 -6.04
C ALA A 275 10.84 -52.54 -5.04
N CYS A 276 10.08 -53.38 -4.33
CA CYS A 276 10.58 -54.37 -3.39
C CYS A 276 11.45 -55.44 -4.08
N ASN A 277 11.05 -55.92 -5.27
CA ASN A 277 11.78 -56.92 -6.02
C ASN A 277 13.23 -56.51 -6.35
N ASN A 278 13.49 -55.22 -6.49
CA ASN A 278 14.83 -54.68 -6.71
C ASN A 278 15.78 -54.90 -5.51
N PHE A 279 15.25 -55.10 -4.29
CA PHE A 279 16.02 -55.34 -3.08
C PHE A 279 16.25 -56.83 -2.75
N MET A 280 15.56 -57.76 -3.43
CA MET A 280 15.75 -59.19 -3.21
C MET A 280 17.20 -59.69 -3.40
N PRO A 281 17.94 -59.27 -4.44
CA PRO A 281 19.34 -59.64 -4.56
C PRO A 281 20.21 -59.15 -3.40
N MET A 282 19.95 -57.95 -2.92
CA MET A 282 20.66 -57.34 -1.79
C MET A 282 20.34 -58.09 -0.48
N ALA A 283 19.10 -58.56 -0.29
CA ALA A 283 18.73 -59.39 0.85
C ALA A 283 19.56 -60.69 0.91
N VAL A 284 19.70 -61.38 -0.23
CA VAL A 284 20.50 -62.56 -0.33
C VAL A 284 21.99 -62.30 -0.11
N GLU A 285 22.56 -61.23 -0.70
CA GLU A 285 23.98 -60.85 -0.56
C GLU A 285 24.32 -60.50 0.91
N ASN A 286 23.42 -59.83 1.62
CA ASN A 286 23.63 -59.40 3.01
C ASN A 286 23.11 -60.40 4.06
N HIS A 287 22.66 -61.58 3.65
CA HIS A 287 22.09 -62.64 4.50
C HIS A 287 20.94 -62.11 5.39
N LEU A 288 20.06 -61.24 4.85
CA LEU A 288 18.93 -60.68 5.55
C LEU A 288 17.63 -61.42 5.16
N ASN A 289 16.72 -61.54 6.12
CA ASN A 289 15.38 -62.03 5.86
C ASN A 289 14.50 -60.85 5.40
N PHE A 290 14.15 -60.79 4.10
CA PHE A 290 13.28 -59.75 3.58
C PHE A 290 11.88 -60.26 3.32
N VAL A 291 10.88 -59.71 4.02
CA VAL A 291 9.47 -60.05 3.95
C VAL A 291 8.67 -58.92 3.34
N ASN A 292 7.99 -59.16 2.25
CA ASN A 292 7.11 -58.21 1.59
C ASN A 292 5.65 -58.67 1.78
N GLN A 293 4.84 -57.91 2.52
CA GLN A 293 3.45 -58.21 2.77
C GLN A 293 2.59 -57.10 2.17
N THR A 294 1.83 -57.42 1.14
CA THR A 294 0.94 -56.51 0.43
C THR A 294 -0.50 -57.02 0.42
N LEU A 295 -1.41 -56.22 -0.09
CA LEU A 295 -2.85 -56.52 -0.08
C LEU A 295 -3.23 -57.62 -1.07
N HIS A 296 -2.36 -58.00 -2.03
CA HIS A 296 -2.60 -58.91 -3.16
C HIS A 296 -3.87 -58.55 -3.96
N ARG A 297 -4.16 -57.26 -4.06
CA ARG A 297 -5.26 -56.69 -4.85
C ARG A 297 -4.86 -55.31 -5.38
N PRO A 298 -5.25 -54.94 -6.61
CA PRO A 298 -4.88 -53.65 -7.19
C PRO A 298 -5.45 -52.49 -6.38
N VAL A 299 -4.63 -51.42 -6.22
CA VAL A 299 -4.98 -50.16 -5.54
C VAL A 299 -4.72 -49.02 -6.52
N TYR A 300 -5.74 -48.65 -7.27
CA TYR A 300 -5.63 -47.56 -8.25
C TYR A 300 -5.76 -46.21 -7.59
N MET A 301 -4.76 -45.31 -7.84
CA MET A 301 -4.75 -43.96 -7.36
C MET A 301 -3.86 -43.06 -8.22
N PHE A 302 -4.00 -41.73 -8.06
CA PHE A 302 -3.08 -40.77 -8.64
C PHE A 302 -1.89 -40.56 -7.70
N PHE A 303 -0.67 -40.74 -8.21
CA PHE A 303 0.56 -40.48 -7.45
C PHE A 303 1.74 -40.16 -8.40
N ASP A 304 2.78 -39.51 -7.86
CA ASP A 304 4.03 -39.26 -8.59
C ASP A 304 4.96 -40.49 -8.42
N ARG A 305 5.11 -41.29 -9.52
CA ARG A 305 5.89 -42.49 -9.50
C ARG A 305 7.36 -42.29 -9.13
N ASP A 306 7.99 -41.22 -9.62
CA ASP A 306 9.40 -40.94 -9.31
C ASP A 306 9.61 -40.63 -7.82
N LYS A 307 8.74 -39.78 -7.26
CA LYS A 307 8.85 -39.40 -5.85
C LYS A 307 8.50 -40.52 -4.90
N VAL A 308 7.45 -41.34 -5.20
CA VAL A 308 7.13 -42.53 -4.42
C VAL A 308 8.26 -43.56 -4.51
N HIS A 309 8.86 -43.74 -5.68
CA HIS A 309 10.03 -44.61 -5.83
C HIS A 309 11.20 -44.18 -4.94
N LYS A 310 11.47 -42.85 -4.89
CA LYS A 310 12.51 -42.30 -4.03
C LYS A 310 12.20 -42.45 -2.55
N ILE A 311 10.93 -42.34 -2.14
CA ILE A 311 10.49 -42.58 -0.75
C ILE A 311 10.82 -44.04 -0.37
N VAL A 312 10.31 -44.98 -1.14
CA VAL A 312 10.47 -46.41 -0.85
C VAL A 312 11.95 -46.85 -0.87
N ASN A 313 12.70 -46.40 -1.87
CA ASN A 313 14.13 -46.68 -1.95
C ASN A 313 14.93 -46.11 -0.76
N ASN A 314 14.66 -44.91 -0.32
CA ASN A 314 15.36 -44.35 0.85
C ASN A 314 15.02 -45.11 2.13
N LEU A 315 13.76 -45.50 2.34
CA LEU A 315 13.37 -46.28 3.52
C LEU A 315 13.97 -47.69 3.51
N LEU A 316 13.83 -48.44 2.39
CA LEU A 316 14.39 -49.74 2.28
C LEU A 316 15.93 -49.75 2.33
N SER A 317 16.59 -48.85 1.62
CA SER A 317 18.06 -48.73 1.66
C SER A 317 18.57 -48.48 3.07
N ASN A 318 17.87 -47.63 3.89
CA ASN A 318 18.23 -47.42 5.29
C ASN A 318 18.01 -48.70 6.11
N ALA A 319 16.87 -49.40 5.96
CA ALA A 319 16.59 -50.64 6.64
C ALA A 319 17.66 -51.72 6.36
N PHE A 320 18.00 -51.92 5.09
CA PHE A 320 19.05 -52.88 4.68
C PHE A 320 20.44 -52.51 5.18
N LYS A 321 20.74 -51.20 5.26
CA LYS A 321 22.04 -50.71 5.68
C LYS A 321 22.30 -50.87 7.17
N PHE A 322 21.27 -50.65 7.98
CA PHE A 322 21.38 -50.62 9.43
C PHE A 322 20.96 -51.93 10.12
N THR A 323 20.48 -52.92 9.36
CA THR A 323 20.17 -54.25 9.86
C THR A 323 21.41 -55.14 9.78
N PRO A 324 21.83 -55.80 10.89
CA PRO A 324 22.95 -56.73 10.87
C PRO A 324 22.59 -58.01 10.14
N GLU A 325 23.61 -58.80 9.73
CA GLU A 325 23.48 -60.11 9.12
C GLU A 325 22.60 -61.04 9.97
N GLY A 326 21.67 -61.74 9.35
CA GLY A 326 20.66 -62.58 9.99
C GLY A 326 19.41 -61.83 10.49
N GLY A 327 19.41 -60.49 10.39
CA GLY A 327 18.25 -59.67 10.77
C GLY A 327 17.11 -59.74 9.74
N THR A 328 16.01 -59.07 10.08
CA THR A 328 14.78 -59.07 9.28
C THR A 328 14.41 -57.65 8.87
N VAL A 329 14.05 -57.46 7.60
CA VAL A 329 13.45 -56.24 7.05
C VAL A 329 12.07 -56.60 6.52
N ASN A 330 11.06 -55.85 6.97
CA ASN A 330 9.68 -56.06 6.50
C ASN A 330 9.16 -54.83 5.80
N LEU A 331 8.42 -55.02 4.71
CA LEU A 331 7.60 -53.97 4.12
C LEU A 331 6.13 -54.41 4.18
N PHE A 332 5.31 -53.58 4.79
CA PHE A 332 3.85 -53.74 4.83
C PHE A 332 3.20 -52.65 3.97
N PHE A 333 2.32 -53.09 3.08
CA PHE A 333 1.49 -52.23 2.27
C PHE A 333 0.02 -52.45 2.57
N SER A 334 -0.70 -51.42 3.00
CA SER A 334 -2.12 -51.48 3.33
C SER A 334 -2.85 -50.20 2.99
N THR A 335 -4.16 -50.20 3.15
CA THR A 335 -4.99 -49.02 3.06
C THR A 335 -5.60 -48.75 4.45
N GLU A 336 -5.65 -47.48 4.86
CA GLU A 336 -6.15 -47.06 6.17
C GLU A 336 -7.05 -45.83 6.01
N GLU A 337 -8.15 -45.76 6.73
CA GLU A 337 -9.02 -44.61 6.78
C GLU A 337 -8.67 -43.74 8.01
N ILE A 338 -8.28 -42.49 7.78
CA ILE A 338 -7.96 -41.53 8.84
C ILE A 338 -8.82 -40.29 8.60
N GLU A 339 -9.62 -39.88 9.59
CA GLU A 339 -10.46 -38.67 9.53
C GLU A 339 -11.34 -38.61 8.26
N GLN A 340 -11.98 -39.72 7.89
CA GLN A 340 -12.83 -39.85 6.70
C GLN A 340 -12.12 -39.69 5.36
N ARG A 341 -10.80 -39.79 5.34
CA ARG A 341 -9.98 -39.79 4.12
C ARG A 341 -9.20 -41.12 4.02
N MET A 342 -9.23 -41.76 2.84
CA MET A 342 -8.50 -42.97 2.59
C MET A 342 -7.03 -42.69 2.26
N TYR A 343 -6.15 -43.43 2.89
CA TYR A 343 -4.71 -43.37 2.68
C TYR A 343 -4.15 -44.74 2.28
N VAL A 344 -3.14 -44.71 1.45
CA VAL A 344 -2.21 -45.82 1.32
C VAL A 344 -1.18 -45.72 2.43
N LYS A 345 -0.97 -46.80 3.18
CA LYS A 345 0.03 -46.92 4.23
C LYS A 345 1.18 -47.80 3.76
N ILE A 346 2.38 -47.26 3.75
CA ILE A 346 3.63 -47.94 3.50
C ILE A 346 4.42 -47.96 4.80
N GLU A 347 4.69 -49.17 5.31
CA GLU A 347 5.42 -49.37 6.56
C GLU A 347 6.66 -50.17 6.29
N VAL A 348 7.83 -49.65 6.64
CA VAL A 348 9.13 -50.37 6.53
C VAL A 348 9.66 -50.50 7.94
N SER A 349 9.81 -51.78 8.38
CA SER A 349 10.37 -52.10 9.69
C SER A 349 11.63 -52.93 9.55
N ASP A 350 12.58 -52.71 10.43
CA ASP A 350 13.86 -53.40 10.51
C ASP A 350 14.15 -53.88 11.94
N THR A 351 14.97 -54.91 12.09
CA THR A 351 15.50 -55.41 13.36
C THR A 351 16.94 -54.96 13.55
N GLY A 352 17.25 -53.72 13.13
CA GLY A 352 18.59 -53.14 13.16
C GLY A 352 18.96 -52.51 14.49
N ILE A 353 19.96 -51.64 14.46
CA ILE A 353 20.53 -50.98 15.64
C ILE A 353 19.54 -50.02 16.35
N GLY A 354 18.46 -49.66 15.67
CA GLY A 354 17.51 -48.69 16.19
C GLY A 354 18.04 -47.25 16.30
N ILE A 355 17.21 -46.36 16.83
CA ILE A 355 17.48 -44.93 16.96
C ILE A 355 17.20 -44.50 18.40
N SER A 356 18.08 -43.70 18.99
CA SER A 356 17.87 -43.20 20.35
C SER A 356 16.70 -42.19 20.41
N GLU A 357 16.01 -42.15 21.54
CA GLU A 357 14.91 -41.19 21.76
C GLU A 357 15.38 -39.75 21.60
N SER A 358 16.63 -39.44 21.93
CA SER A 358 17.24 -38.11 21.74
C SER A 358 17.42 -37.73 20.28
N ASP A 359 17.62 -38.69 19.37
CA ASP A 359 17.88 -38.47 17.95
C ASP A 359 16.59 -38.45 17.12
N LEU A 360 15.51 -39.12 17.57
CA LEU A 360 14.24 -39.23 16.83
C LEU A 360 13.67 -37.89 16.34
N PRO A 361 13.69 -36.79 17.09
CA PRO A 361 13.17 -35.50 16.62
C PRO A 361 13.95 -34.91 15.43
N TYR A 362 15.21 -35.32 15.23
CA TYR A 362 16.14 -34.69 14.30
C TYR A 362 16.45 -35.54 13.06
N ILE A 363 16.05 -36.80 13.00
CA ILE A 363 16.41 -37.71 11.89
C ILE A 363 15.89 -37.29 10.53
N PHE A 364 14.86 -36.44 10.48
CA PHE A 364 14.33 -35.84 9.25
C PHE A 364 14.95 -34.50 8.95
N ASP A 365 15.86 -33.97 9.82
CA ASP A 365 16.51 -32.70 9.58
C ASP A 365 17.66 -32.84 8.58
N ARG A 366 17.98 -31.74 7.93
CA ARG A 366 18.98 -31.68 6.86
C ARG A 366 20.36 -32.03 7.39
N PHE A 367 21.04 -32.97 6.69
CA PHE A 367 22.42 -33.36 7.04
C PHE A 367 22.58 -33.99 8.44
N TYR A 368 21.45 -34.31 9.09
CA TYR A 368 21.50 -34.97 10.38
C TYR A 368 21.89 -36.44 10.24
N GLN A 369 22.78 -36.89 11.12
CA GLN A 369 23.28 -38.27 11.16
C GLN A 369 23.42 -38.72 12.61
N VAL A 370 22.95 -39.92 12.93
CA VAL A 370 23.07 -40.51 14.27
C VAL A 370 24.49 -41.05 14.46
N GLY A 371 25.17 -40.59 15.53
CA GLY A 371 26.54 -41.04 15.92
C GLY A 371 27.66 -40.28 15.22
N LYS A 372 28.53 -39.65 16.03
CA LYS A 372 29.72 -38.88 15.59
C LYS A 372 30.96 -39.71 15.33
N GLN A 373 30.91 -41.04 15.32
CA GLN A 373 32.11 -41.88 15.13
C GLN A 373 32.16 -42.45 13.68
N ALA A 374 33.39 -42.44 13.17
CA ALA A 374 33.79 -42.76 11.79
C ALA A 374 33.55 -44.20 11.40
N ASP A 375 32.31 -44.67 11.30
CA ASP A 375 31.98 -45.90 10.66
C ASP A 375 31.69 -45.65 9.19
N GLU A 376 32.27 -46.48 8.32
CA GLU A 376 32.17 -46.46 6.85
C GLU A 376 30.73 -46.55 6.30
N LYS A 377 29.73 -46.69 7.19
CA LYS A 377 28.30 -46.80 6.87
C LYS A 377 27.54 -45.46 6.94
N LEU A 378 28.24 -44.28 7.09
CA LEU A 378 27.53 -43.01 7.11
C LEU A 378 26.95 -42.66 5.74
N GLY A 379 25.69 -42.21 5.74
CA GLY A 379 24.98 -41.71 4.53
C GLY A 379 25.18 -40.19 4.37
N SER A 380 24.42 -39.58 3.45
CA SER A 380 24.46 -38.14 3.21
C SER A 380 23.72 -37.29 4.28
N GLY A 381 22.86 -37.92 5.08
CA GLY A 381 21.91 -37.19 5.95
C GLY A 381 20.80 -36.45 5.19
N ILE A 382 20.65 -36.72 3.88
CA ILE A 382 19.66 -36.08 3.01
C ILE A 382 18.45 -37.00 2.76
N GLY A 383 18.64 -38.31 2.78
CA GLY A 383 17.63 -39.31 2.36
C GLY A 383 16.30 -39.21 3.13
N LEU A 384 16.34 -39.16 4.48
CA LEU A 384 15.13 -39.08 5.28
C LEU A 384 14.48 -37.67 5.18
N HIS A 385 15.26 -36.64 5.01
CA HIS A 385 14.73 -35.30 4.72
C HIS A 385 13.94 -35.30 3.40
N LEU A 386 14.47 -35.91 2.33
CA LEU A 386 13.76 -36.05 1.06
C LEU A 386 12.46 -36.84 1.24
N VAL A 387 12.47 -37.92 2.05
CA VAL A 387 11.24 -38.68 2.35
C VAL A 387 10.18 -37.76 2.95
N ARG A 388 10.52 -36.96 3.99
CA ARG A 388 9.60 -36.02 4.62
C ARG A 388 9.04 -35.02 3.61
N GLU A 389 9.89 -34.42 2.79
CA GLU A 389 9.49 -33.43 1.79
C GLU A 389 8.58 -34.06 0.69
N TYR A 390 8.96 -35.23 0.15
CA TYR A 390 8.12 -35.89 -0.85
C TYR A 390 6.78 -36.36 -0.32
N VAL A 391 6.72 -36.82 0.94
CA VAL A 391 5.45 -37.12 1.62
C VAL A 391 4.62 -35.87 1.83
N THR A 392 5.25 -34.78 2.22
CA THR A 392 4.56 -33.48 2.44
C THR A 392 3.93 -32.92 1.17
N ILE A 393 4.66 -32.95 0.02
CA ILE A 393 4.06 -32.51 -1.26
C ILE A 393 2.95 -33.44 -1.77
N HIS A 394 2.90 -34.69 -1.34
CA HIS A 394 1.76 -35.60 -1.56
C HIS A 394 0.63 -35.38 -0.54
N GLU A 395 0.67 -34.35 0.29
CA GLU A 395 -0.28 -34.11 1.40
C GLU A 395 -0.34 -35.30 2.38
N GLY A 396 0.72 -36.06 2.46
CA GLY A 396 0.83 -37.26 3.28
C GLY A 396 1.37 -37.00 4.67
N LYS A 397 1.54 -38.06 5.43
CA LYS A 397 2.11 -38.03 6.79
C LYS A 397 3.25 -39.04 6.89
N VAL A 398 4.28 -38.76 7.66
CA VAL A 398 5.37 -39.70 7.97
C VAL A 398 5.55 -39.78 9.49
N LYS A 399 5.76 -41.01 9.99
CA LYS A 399 6.03 -41.30 11.39
C LYS A 399 7.19 -42.28 11.49
N VAL A 400 7.92 -42.20 12.61
CA VAL A 400 8.96 -43.20 12.96
C VAL A 400 8.70 -43.70 14.38
N GLU A 401 8.90 -45.00 14.56
CA GLU A 401 8.93 -45.66 15.87
C GLU A 401 10.21 -46.46 15.93
N SER A 402 11.04 -46.25 16.95
CA SER A 402 12.34 -46.95 17.05
C SER A 402 12.78 -47.09 18.49
N GLN A 403 13.50 -48.16 18.76
CA GLN A 403 14.14 -48.38 20.05
C GLN A 403 15.56 -48.94 19.77
N VAL A 404 16.55 -48.45 20.51
CA VAL A 404 17.93 -48.90 20.40
C VAL A 404 18.00 -50.44 20.58
N ASP A 405 18.75 -51.09 19.72
CA ASP A 405 18.96 -52.56 19.63
C ASP A 405 17.66 -53.38 19.38
N ARG A 406 16.57 -52.73 19.01
CA ARG A 406 15.33 -53.46 18.61
C ARG A 406 14.89 -53.15 17.18
N GLY A 407 15.51 -52.14 16.56
CA GLY A 407 15.22 -51.72 15.19
C GLY A 407 14.33 -50.51 15.08
N SER A 408 13.91 -50.18 13.87
CA SER A 408 13.10 -49.01 13.55
C SER A 408 11.93 -49.41 12.63
N THR A 409 10.84 -48.61 12.76
CA THR A 409 9.68 -48.70 11.88
C THR A 409 9.35 -47.32 11.33
N PHE A 410 9.43 -47.16 10.05
CA PHE A 410 9.03 -45.94 9.34
C PHE A 410 7.68 -46.16 8.67
N ILE A 411 6.75 -45.24 8.91
CA ILE A 411 5.39 -45.33 8.42
C ILE A 411 5.09 -44.09 7.59
N VAL A 412 4.65 -44.29 6.35
CA VAL A 412 4.27 -43.24 5.42
C VAL A 412 2.80 -43.42 5.01
N TRP A 413 2.03 -42.37 5.08
CA TRP A 413 0.66 -42.32 4.60
C TRP A 413 0.58 -41.34 3.40
N ILE A 414 0.05 -41.83 2.25
CA ILE A 414 -0.22 -41.03 1.06
C ILE A 414 -1.72 -41.04 0.79
N PRO A 415 -2.39 -39.87 0.67
CA PRO A 415 -3.83 -39.85 0.45
C PRO A 415 -4.20 -40.38 -0.94
N MET A 416 -5.26 -41.19 -1.01
CA MET A 416 -5.73 -41.76 -2.27
C MET A 416 -6.49 -40.79 -3.17
N GLY A 417 -6.95 -39.66 -2.63
CA GLY A 417 -7.79 -38.68 -3.32
C GLY A 417 -7.03 -37.48 -3.89
N LEU A 418 -5.75 -37.61 -4.24
CA LEU A 418 -5.03 -36.55 -4.93
C LEU A 418 -5.68 -36.27 -6.29
N LYS A 419 -5.97 -34.98 -6.54
CA LYS A 419 -6.55 -34.51 -7.81
C LYS A 419 -5.49 -33.71 -8.57
N LEU A 420 -5.56 -33.77 -9.89
CA LEU A 420 -4.88 -32.81 -10.77
C LEU A 420 -5.48 -31.45 -10.50
N GLU A 421 -4.65 -30.41 -10.30
CA GLU A 421 -5.14 -29.03 -10.21
C GLU A 421 -5.97 -28.72 -11.47
N GLU A 422 -7.18 -28.14 -11.30
CA GLU A 422 -8.13 -27.88 -12.39
C GLU A 422 -7.56 -27.01 -13.52
N GLU A 423 -6.51 -26.23 -13.27
CA GLU A 423 -5.82 -25.44 -14.28
C GLU A 423 -5.04 -26.28 -15.32
N ALA A 424 -4.54 -27.45 -14.95
CA ALA A 424 -3.89 -28.34 -15.90
C ALA A 424 -4.90 -29.06 -16.83
N MET A 425 -6.15 -29.20 -16.41
CA MET A 425 -7.20 -29.78 -17.24
C MET A 425 -7.75 -28.80 -18.28
N SER A 426 -7.73 -27.49 -18.01
CA SER A 426 -8.18 -26.49 -18.98
C SER A 426 -7.20 -26.33 -20.16
N GLU A 427 -5.89 -26.37 -19.92
CA GLU A 427 -4.88 -26.31 -20.99
C GLU A 427 -4.90 -27.53 -21.89
N VAL A 428 -5.07 -28.74 -21.32
CA VAL A 428 -5.15 -30.00 -22.10
C VAL A 428 -6.46 -30.08 -22.91
N THR A 429 -7.55 -29.48 -22.40
CA THR A 429 -8.83 -29.49 -23.11
C THR A 429 -8.85 -28.46 -24.24
N GLU A 430 -8.19 -27.32 -24.10
CA GLU A 430 -8.04 -26.33 -25.18
C GLU A 430 -7.10 -26.82 -26.30
N GLU A 431 -6.03 -27.59 -26.01
CA GLU A 431 -5.18 -28.17 -27.05
C GLU A 431 -5.90 -29.31 -27.83
N ILE A 432 -6.79 -30.08 -27.20
CA ILE A 432 -7.57 -31.13 -27.87
C ILE A 432 -8.72 -30.55 -28.72
N VAL A 433 -9.21 -29.38 -28.40
CA VAL A 433 -10.28 -28.71 -29.16
C VAL A 433 -9.72 -27.84 -30.30
N ALA A 434 -8.43 -27.45 -30.23
CA ALA A 434 -7.76 -26.64 -31.24
C ALA A 434 -6.95 -27.45 -32.29
N GLY A 435 -6.84 -28.75 -32.16
CA GLY A 435 -6.22 -29.70 -33.13
C GLY A 435 -7.28 -30.54 -33.80
#